data_7e6ca391b1ab20e90cbb8394bed6b6c8
#
_entry.id   7e6ca391b1ab20e90cbb8394bed6b6c8
#
_cell.length_a   1.000
_cell.length_b   1.000
_cell.length_c   1.000
_cell.angle_alpha   90.00
_cell.angle_beta   90.00
_cell.angle_gamma   90.00
#
_symmetry.space_group_name_H-M   'P 1'
#
loop_
_entity.id
_entity.type
_entity.pdbx_description
1 polymer ?
#
loop_
_entity_poly.entity_id
_entity_poly.type
_entity_poly.pdbx_seq_one_letter_code
_entity_poly.pdbx_strand_id
1 'polypeptide(L)'
;MPTVRDLRVRQGQVLLMAGTSKGVFLFASGAKRDQWERGGPHFAGSPTYALGSANGDGQRLFAGVENPFYGPTLRWSDDLGHSWSDETASTLKFPEGAGVSLKRIWQIVPGIEKGTIYAGVEPSALFVSRDRGASWELVRGLFDHPHREKWVPGNGGQCLHTVLPHPSDPRRITVAMSTGGVYRTDDGGESWRPSNRGVIVDFMPDKFPEFGQCVHKVVRHPARPDTLFLQNHGGLYRSDDAGDSWHDIAKGVPSDFGFCMAIHPHDPEVVYIVPIEKSLFRCTPEGKLRVYRTRDGGKSWEALSKGLPQKDANEMVLRDAMAVDRLDPAGVYFGTRSGKVYASADGGNSWSRVADGLPPVLCVRAVVVGDPAKIRVPHVRGAVRRGVAKLKARAKAVAKKKPIRKALRSR
;
A
#
# COMPACT_ATOMS: atom_id res chain seq x y z
N MET A 1 -24.20 14.19 -18.55
CA MET A 1 -23.25 13.40 -17.77
C MET A 1 -22.02 13.14 -18.62
N PRO A 2 -20.80 13.15 -18.08
CA PRO A 2 -19.64 12.76 -18.87
C PRO A 2 -19.82 11.33 -19.36
N THR A 3 -19.53 11.10 -20.64
CA THR A 3 -19.61 9.75 -21.23
C THR A 3 -18.53 8.87 -20.56
N VAL A 4 -18.93 7.80 -19.89
CA VAL A 4 -18.00 6.82 -19.35
C VAL A 4 -17.32 6.15 -20.53
N ARG A 5 -15.99 6.24 -20.62
CA ARG A 5 -15.23 5.51 -21.61
C ARG A 5 -15.22 4.03 -21.22
N ASP A 6 -15.76 3.19 -22.08
CA ASP A 6 -15.70 1.72 -21.90
C ASP A 6 -14.26 1.23 -22.02
N LEU A 7 -13.85 0.37 -21.08
CA LEU A 7 -12.54 -0.27 -21.07
C LEU A 7 -12.73 -1.79 -20.90
N ARG A 8 -12.33 -2.56 -21.89
CA ARG A 8 -12.38 -4.02 -21.83
C ARG A 8 -11.02 -4.58 -21.46
N VAL A 9 -10.90 -5.03 -20.25
CA VAL A 9 -9.67 -5.63 -19.71
C VAL A 9 -9.63 -7.13 -20.05
N ARG A 10 -8.45 -7.62 -20.45
CA ARG A 10 -8.25 -9.00 -20.91
C ARG A 10 -7.32 -9.77 -19.99
N GLN A 11 -7.38 -11.09 -20.06
CA GLN A 11 -6.43 -11.97 -19.40
C GLN A 11 -4.97 -11.61 -19.80
N GLY A 12 -4.07 -11.63 -18.83
CA GLY A 12 -2.67 -11.28 -19.02
C GLY A 12 -2.36 -9.79 -18.98
N GLN A 13 -3.37 -8.93 -18.85
CA GLN A 13 -3.17 -7.49 -18.67
C GLN A 13 -3.01 -7.10 -17.20
N VAL A 14 -2.39 -5.96 -16.99
CA VAL A 14 -2.40 -5.25 -15.72
C VAL A 14 -3.54 -4.23 -15.75
N LEU A 15 -4.45 -4.34 -14.81
CA LEU A 15 -5.47 -3.34 -14.51
C LEU A 15 -4.97 -2.45 -13.38
N LEU A 16 -4.78 -1.17 -13.67
CA LEU A 16 -4.46 -0.13 -12.70
C LEU A 16 -5.72 0.69 -12.45
N MET A 17 -6.18 0.73 -11.21
CA MET A 17 -7.32 1.53 -10.77
C MET A 17 -6.83 2.75 -10.01
N ALA A 18 -7.36 3.92 -10.32
CA ALA A 18 -7.11 5.17 -9.62
C ALA A 18 -8.43 5.74 -9.08
N GLY A 19 -8.59 5.68 -7.76
CA GLY A 19 -9.65 6.36 -7.03
C GLY A 19 -9.27 7.83 -6.86
N THR A 20 -10.17 8.72 -7.26
CA THR A 20 -9.95 10.17 -7.22
C THR A 20 -11.02 10.87 -6.40
N SER A 21 -10.87 12.17 -6.20
CA SER A 21 -11.90 13.02 -5.57
C SER A 21 -13.18 13.16 -6.43
N LYS A 22 -13.20 12.62 -7.65
CA LYS A 22 -14.33 12.76 -8.61
C LYS A 22 -14.63 11.48 -9.38
N GLY A 23 -14.37 10.31 -8.79
CA GLY A 23 -14.67 9.00 -9.38
C GLY A 23 -13.44 8.12 -9.56
N VAL A 24 -13.66 6.97 -10.16
CA VAL A 24 -12.64 5.94 -10.42
C VAL A 24 -12.27 5.94 -11.89
N PHE A 25 -10.97 6.00 -12.17
CA PHE A 25 -10.42 5.80 -13.50
C PHE A 25 -9.72 4.45 -13.57
N LEU A 26 -9.94 3.74 -14.66
CA LEU A 26 -9.32 2.44 -14.94
C LEU A 26 -8.29 2.61 -16.06
N PHE A 27 -7.18 1.90 -15.93
CA PHE A 27 -6.14 1.86 -16.95
C PHE A 27 -5.75 0.40 -17.18
N ALA A 28 -5.71 -0.03 -18.43
CA ALA A 28 -5.27 -1.38 -18.81
C ALA A 28 -4.02 -1.32 -19.67
N SER A 29 -3.08 -2.21 -19.39
CA SER A 29 -1.86 -2.35 -20.18
C SER A 29 -1.49 -3.84 -20.28
N GLY A 30 -0.81 -4.20 -21.36
CA GLY A 30 -0.17 -5.51 -21.46
C GLY A 30 0.99 -5.68 -20.44
N ALA A 31 1.58 -6.87 -20.40
CA ALA A 31 2.66 -7.21 -19.48
C ALA A 31 3.90 -6.29 -19.58
N LYS A 32 4.10 -5.58 -20.68
CA LYS A 32 5.17 -4.57 -20.82
C LYS A 32 4.89 -3.30 -20.03
N ARG A 33 3.63 -2.96 -19.78
CA ARG A 33 3.21 -1.76 -19.02
C ARG A 33 3.74 -0.44 -19.61
N ASP A 34 3.90 -0.40 -20.94
CA ASP A 34 4.44 0.73 -21.72
C ASP A 34 3.36 1.55 -22.43
N GLN A 35 2.16 0.96 -22.62
CA GLN A 35 1.02 1.62 -23.21
C GLN A 35 -0.25 1.34 -22.40
N TRP A 36 -1.04 2.39 -22.14
CA TRP A 36 -2.19 2.34 -21.27
C TRP A 36 -3.45 2.81 -21.97
N GLU A 37 -4.47 1.94 -22.00
CA GLU A 37 -5.82 2.32 -22.36
C GLU A 37 -6.56 2.83 -21.13
N ARG A 38 -7.38 3.88 -21.26
CA ARG A 38 -8.09 4.51 -20.15
C ARG A 38 -9.59 4.32 -20.26
N GLY A 39 -10.23 3.92 -19.15
CA GLY A 39 -11.68 3.89 -18.93
C GLY A 39 -12.14 4.84 -17.81
N GLY A 40 -13.46 5.04 -17.70
CA GLY A 40 -14.08 5.87 -16.69
C GLY A 40 -14.26 7.34 -17.11
N PRO A 41 -14.64 8.24 -16.15
CA PRO A 41 -14.78 7.97 -14.72
C PRO A 41 -16.03 7.14 -14.38
N HIS A 42 -15.86 6.11 -13.56
CA HIS A 42 -16.97 5.50 -12.86
C HIS A 42 -17.30 6.32 -11.60
N PHE A 43 -18.53 6.32 -11.14
CA PHE A 43 -18.99 7.10 -9.97
C PHE A 43 -18.66 8.60 -10.10
N ALA A 44 -18.89 9.19 -11.28
CA ALA A 44 -18.51 10.55 -11.60
C ALA A 44 -19.02 11.56 -10.56
N GLY A 45 -18.10 12.36 -10.00
CA GLY A 45 -18.39 13.36 -8.98
C GLY A 45 -18.16 12.87 -7.54
N SER A 46 -18.08 11.56 -7.30
CA SER A 46 -17.98 10.96 -5.96
C SER A 46 -16.53 10.60 -5.59
N PRO A 47 -16.02 11.06 -4.43
CA PRO A 47 -14.70 10.66 -3.96
C PRO A 47 -14.62 9.15 -3.71
N THR A 48 -13.48 8.54 -4.05
CA THR A 48 -13.20 7.13 -3.82
C THR A 48 -11.86 6.96 -3.11
N TYR A 49 -11.90 6.57 -1.83
CA TYR A 49 -10.72 6.45 -0.97
C TYR A 49 -10.16 5.03 -0.87
N ALA A 50 -10.98 4.03 -1.16
CA ALA A 50 -10.58 2.62 -1.09
C ALA A 50 -10.86 1.89 -2.40
N LEU A 51 -9.88 1.12 -2.85
CA LEU A 51 -9.98 0.18 -3.96
C LEU A 51 -9.42 -1.17 -3.50
N GLY A 52 -10.08 -2.26 -3.87
CA GLY A 52 -9.69 -3.61 -3.50
C GLY A 52 -10.01 -4.64 -4.56
N SER A 53 -9.50 -5.87 -4.36
CA SER A 53 -9.93 -7.05 -5.10
C SER A 53 -10.02 -8.24 -4.17
N ALA A 54 -11.01 -9.13 -4.40
CA ALA A 54 -11.29 -10.25 -3.52
C ALA A 54 -10.13 -11.26 -3.39
N ASN A 55 -9.38 -11.50 -4.48
CA ASN A 55 -8.30 -12.50 -4.50
C ASN A 55 -6.99 -11.96 -5.10
N GLY A 56 -6.93 -10.65 -5.38
CA GLY A 56 -5.77 -10.04 -6.04
C GLY A 56 -5.60 -10.41 -7.53
N ASP A 57 -6.51 -11.19 -8.10
CA ASP A 57 -6.52 -11.65 -9.50
C ASP A 57 -7.56 -10.91 -10.37
N GLY A 58 -8.34 -10.00 -9.77
CA GLY A 58 -9.35 -9.21 -10.45
C GLY A 58 -10.73 -9.86 -10.58
N GLN A 59 -10.98 -11.04 -10.01
CA GLN A 59 -12.28 -11.70 -10.13
C GLN A 59 -13.45 -10.91 -9.53
N ARG A 60 -13.21 -10.16 -8.45
CA ARG A 60 -14.14 -9.16 -7.91
C ARG A 60 -13.37 -7.94 -7.46
N LEU A 61 -13.71 -6.80 -8.02
CA LEU A 61 -13.18 -5.51 -7.64
C LEU A 61 -14.12 -4.83 -6.64
N PHE A 62 -13.55 -3.99 -5.78
CA PHE A 62 -14.28 -3.18 -4.82
C PHE A 62 -13.86 -1.71 -4.91
N ALA A 63 -14.84 -0.82 -4.66
CA ALA A 63 -14.63 0.60 -4.52
C ALA A 63 -15.43 1.14 -3.33
N GLY A 64 -14.77 1.81 -2.39
CA GLY A 64 -15.38 2.57 -1.31
C GLY A 64 -15.69 3.98 -1.81
N VAL A 65 -16.94 4.23 -2.16
CA VAL A 65 -17.40 5.45 -2.83
C VAL A 65 -18.18 6.33 -1.85
N GLU A 66 -17.84 7.60 -1.76
CA GLU A 66 -18.60 8.57 -0.95
C GLU A 66 -19.73 9.18 -1.80
N ASN A 67 -20.97 8.89 -1.43
CA ASN A 67 -22.13 9.51 -2.06
C ASN A 67 -22.67 10.63 -1.16
N PRO A 68 -22.90 11.85 -1.67
CA PRO A 68 -23.38 12.97 -0.87
C PRO A 68 -24.81 12.77 -0.32
N PHE A 69 -25.60 11.86 -0.91
CA PHE A 69 -26.99 11.62 -0.52
C PHE A 69 -27.14 10.38 0.37
N TYR A 70 -26.39 9.29 0.07
CA TYR A 70 -26.50 8.00 0.76
C TYR A 70 -25.35 7.73 1.72
N GLY A 71 -24.35 8.64 1.78
CA GLY A 71 -23.12 8.43 2.52
C GLY A 71 -22.16 7.45 1.84
N PRO A 72 -21.18 6.91 2.57
CA PRO A 72 -20.22 5.96 1.99
C PRO A 72 -20.89 4.64 1.64
N THR A 73 -20.66 4.17 0.43
CA THR A 73 -21.16 2.87 -0.07
C THR A 73 -20.00 2.02 -0.58
N LEU A 74 -20.10 0.71 -0.35
CA LEU A 74 -19.21 -0.25 -0.96
C LEU A 74 -19.80 -0.74 -2.29
N ARG A 75 -19.08 -0.49 -3.37
CA ARG A 75 -19.46 -0.92 -4.72
C ARG A 75 -18.56 -2.07 -5.15
N TRP A 76 -19.08 -3.02 -5.93
CA TRP A 76 -18.29 -4.11 -6.47
C TRP A 76 -18.56 -4.35 -7.96
N SER A 77 -17.60 -4.98 -8.62
CA SER A 77 -17.67 -5.39 -10.02
C SER A 77 -17.15 -6.81 -10.14
N ASP A 78 -17.86 -7.66 -10.88
CA ASP A 78 -17.47 -9.04 -11.19
C ASP A 78 -16.97 -9.19 -12.65
N ASP A 79 -16.86 -8.08 -13.39
CA ASP A 79 -16.49 -8.01 -14.81
C ASP A 79 -15.33 -7.04 -15.08
N LEU A 80 -14.39 -6.95 -14.13
CA LEU A 80 -13.17 -6.13 -14.23
C LEU A 80 -13.43 -4.63 -14.34
N GLY A 81 -14.55 -4.16 -13.79
CA GLY A 81 -14.90 -2.74 -13.74
C GLY A 81 -15.73 -2.26 -14.93
N HIS A 82 -16.18 -3.16 -15.81
CA HIS A 82 -17.09 -2.80 -16.89
C HIS A 82 -18.46 -2.37 -16.34
N SER A 83 -19.01 -3.13 -15.40
CA SER A 83 -20.20 -2.76 -14.63
C SER A 83 -19.95 -2.80 -13.11
N TRP A 84 -20.76 -2.09 -12.36
CA TRP A 84 -20.65 -1.98 -10.91
C TRP A 84 -22.03 -2.17 -10.26
N SER A 85 -22.04 -2.74 -9.06
CA SER A 85 -23.25 -2.91 -8.27
C SER A 85 -23.96 -1.58 -8.05
N ASP A 86 -25.28 -1.64 -7.77
CA ASP A 86 -26.04 -0.48 -7.35
C ASP A 86 -25.59 0.02 -5.96
N GLU A 87 -25.77 1.30 -5.68
CA GLU A 87 -25.39 1.92 -4.40
C GLU A 87 -26.25 1.42 -3.24
N THR A 88 -27.51 1.08 -3.50
CA THR A 88 -28.43 0.53 -2.49
C THR A 88 -28.10 -0.90 -2.10
N ALA A 89 -27.27 -1.60 -2.87
CA ALA A 89 -26.82 -2.95 -2.57
C ALA A 89 -25.74 -3.01 -1.46
N SER A 90 -25.17 -1.86 -1.03
CA SER A 90 -24.15 -1.83 0.02
C SER A 90 -24.74 -2.23 1.37
N THR A 91 -24.20 -3.30 1.96
CA THR A 91 -24.56 -3.81 3.28
C THR A 91 -23.56 -3.44 4.38
N LEU A 92 -22.44 -2.78 4.02
CA LEU A 92 -21.41 -2.33 4.95
C LEU A 92 -21.90 -1.10 5.73
N LYS A 93 -22.34 -1.32 6.97
CA LYS A 93 -22.82 -0.28 7.88
C LYS A 93 -22.61 -0.70 9.32
N PHE A 94 -22.52 0.26 10.24
CA PHE A 94 -22.56 -0.05 11.65
C PHE A 94 -23.93 -0.61 12.05
N PRO A 95 -23.97 -1.57 13.01
CA PRO A 95 -25.23 -2.09 13.53
C PRO A 95 -26.00 -1.00 14.29
N GLU A 96 -27.31 -1.19 14.42
CA GLU A 96 -28.14 -0.35 15.27
C GLU A 96 -27.60 -0.33 16.71
N GLY A 97 -27.67 0.83 17.36
CA GLY A 97 -27.14 1.00 18.72
C GLY A 97 -25.62 1.18 18.82
N ALA A 98 -24.87 1.16 17.72
CA ALA A 98 -23.42 1.42 17.76
C ALA A 98 -23.05 2.87 18.12
N GLY A 99 -24.01 3.80 18.12
CA GLY A 99 -23.79 5.21 18.44
C GLY A 99 -22.98 6.00 17.41
N VAL A 100 -22.59 5.38 16.31
CA VAL A 100 -21.82 5.98 15.23
C VAL A 100 -22.32 5.54 13.87
N SER A 101 -22.07 6.35 12.84
CA SER A 101 -22.38 6.03 11.45
C SER A 101 -21.11 5.97 10.62
N LEU A 102 -21.14 5.19 9.54
CA LEU A 102 -20.04 5.08 8.57
C LEU A 102 -19.79 6.45 7.92
N LYS A 103 -18.55 6.93 7.99
CA LYS A 103 -18.12 8.18 7.36
C LYS A 103 -17.28 7.95 6.11
N ARG A 104 -16.49 6.87 6.09
CA ARG A 104 -15.60 6.54 4.98
C ARG A 104 -15.15 5.09 5.05
N ILE A 105 -14.92 4.48 3.88
CA ILE A 105 -14.21 3.22 3.73
C ILE A 105 -12.78 3.55 3.34
N TRP A 106 -11.81 3.10 4.14
CA TRP A 106 -10.39 3.43 3.94
C TRP A 106 -9.58 2.32 3.30
N GLN A 107 -9.91 1.07 3.60
CA GLN A 107 -9.19 -0.06 3.02
C GLN A 107 -10.11 -1.27 2.85
N ILE A 108 -9.89 -2.04 1.78
CA ILE A 108 -10.57 -3.29 1.50
C ILE A 108 -9.51 -4.30 1.09
N VAL A 109 -9.37 -5.40 1.85
CA VAL A 109 -8.34 -6.42 1.61
C VAL A 109 -8.93 -7.82 1.74
N PRO A 110 -8.45 -8.80 0.94
CA PRO A 110 -8.85 -10.20 1.12
C PRO A 110 -8.22 -10.78 2.39
N GLY A 111 -8.96 -11.66 3.07
CA GLY A 111 -8.42 -12.60 4.03
C GLY A 111 -7.79 -13.81 3.33
N ILE A 112 -7.23 -14.74 4.11
CA ILE A 112 -6.65 -15.98 3.57
C ILE A 112 -7.70 -17.04 3.28
N GLU A 113 -8.80 -17.02 4.02
CA GLU A 113 -9.92 -17.94 3.80
C GLU A 113 -10.74 -17.50 2.59
N LYS A 114 -11.21 -18.49 1.83
CA LYS A 114 -11.99 -18.22 0.62
C LYS A 114 -13.27 -17.43 0.94
N GLY A 115 -13.43 -16.30 0.27
CA GLY A 115 -14.59 -15.42 0.46
C GLY A 115 -14.46 -14.42 1.58
N THR A 116 -13.41 -14.52 2.42
CA THR A 116 -13.19 -13.57 3.50
C THR A 116 -12.57 -12.27 2.97
N ILE A 117 -13.16 -11.16 3.39
CA ILE A 117 -12.72 -9.79 3.04
C ILE A 117 -12.83 -8.93 4.31
N TYR A 118 -11.84 -8.08 4.52
CA TYR A 118 -11.84 -7.09 5.60
C TYR A 118 -12.02 -5.69 5.06
N ALA A 119 -12.74 -4.84 5.80
CA ALA A 119 -12.86 -3.42 5.53
C ALA A 119 -12.46 -2.59 6.75
N GLY A 120 -11.47 -1.72 6.58
CA GLY A 120 -11.11 -0.69 7.54
C GLY A 120 -11.85 0.61 7.24
N VAL A 121 -12.46 1.22 8.26
CA VAL A 121 -13.38 2.34 8.07
C VAL A 121 -13.10 3.52 9.01
N GLU A 122 -13.87 4.59 8.80
CA GLU A 122 -13.98 5.76 9.66
C GLU A 122 -15.44 5.90 10.14
N PRO A 123 -15.70 6.14 11.44
CA PRO A 123 -14.77 6.10 12.58
C PRO A 123 -14.06 4.75 12.68
N SER A 124 -12.82 4.75 13.24
CA SER A 124 -11.98 3.55 13.28
C SER A 124 -12.73 2.32 13.76
N ALA A 125 -12.91 1.38 12.85
CA ALA A 125 -13.46 0.07 13.07
C ALA A 125 -13.02 -0.90 11.98
N LEU A 126 -13.01 -2.18 12.30
CA LEU A 126 -12.77 -3.28 11.38
C LEU A 126 -14.06 -4.02 11.13
N PHE A 127 -14.38 -4.26 9.86
CA PHE A 127 -15.46 -5.16 9.46
C PHE A 127 -14.88 -6.37 8.74
N VAL A 128 -15.58 -7.50 8.88
CA VAL A 128 -15.27 -8.73 8.16
C VAL A 128 -16.52 -9.22 7.40
N SER A 129 -16.30 -9.64 6.17
CA SER A 129 -17.26 -10.41 5.36
C SER A 129 -16.67 -11.80 5.12
N ARG A 130 -17.51 -12.84 5.18
CA ARG A 130 -17.13 -14.23 4.87
C ARG A 130 -17.80 -14.75 3.57
N ASP A 131 -18.55 -13.88 2.91
CA ASP A 131 -19.38 -14.20 1.74
C ASP A 131 -19.07 -13.28 0.53
N ARG A 132 -17.79 -12.90 0.38
CA ARG A 132 -17.31 -12.06 -0.72
C ARG A 132 -17.91 -10.65 -0.73
N GLY A 133 -18.25 -10.09 0.43
CA GLY A 133 -18.76 -8.73 0.59
C GLY A 133 -20.30 -8.60 0.50
N ALA A 134 -21.03 -9.71 0.49
CA ALA A 134 -22.50 -9.67 0.50
C ALA A 134 -23.07 -9.27 1.86
N SER A 135 -22.45 -9.70 2.97
CA SER A 135 -22.76 -9.25 4.33
C SER A 135 -21.50 -8.88 5.10
N TRP A 136 -21.67 -8.09 6.17
CA TRP A 136 -20.57 -7.56 6.97
C TRP A 136 -20.87 -7.65 8.46
N GLU A 137 -19.87 -8.09 9.21
CA GLU A 137 -19.87 -8.16 10.67
C GLU A 137 -18.85 -7.15 11.23
N LEU A 138 -19.26 -6.41 12.27
CA LEU A 138 -18.35 -5.54 13.02
C LEU A 138 -17.47 -6.40 13.95
N VAL A 139 -16.16 -6.24 13.87
CA VAL A 139 -15.21 -6.91 14.78
C VAL A 139 -15.27 -6.23 16.13
N ARG A 140 -16.07 -6.81 17.04
CA ARG A 140 -16.40 -6.23 18.34
C ARG A 140 -15.20 -6.06 19.24
N GLY A 141 -14.26 -7.02 19.31
CA GLY A 141 -13.10 -6.92 20.18
C GLY A 141 -12.25 -5.66 19.95
N LEU A 142 -12.18 -5.17 18.69
CA LEU A 142 -11.52 -3.89 18.40
C LEU A 142 -12.45 -2.70 18.66
N PHE A 143 -13.71 -2.79 18.27
CA PHE A 143 -14.67 -1.70 18.41
C PHE A 143 -14.97 -1.36 19.85
N ASP A 144 -15.05 -2.37 20.72
CA ASP A 144 -15.35 -2.24 22.15
C ASP A 144 -14.05 -2.16 23.01
N HIS A 145 -12.88 -2.01 22.37
CA HIS A 145 -11.59 -1.93 23.07
C HIS A 145 -11.55 -0.70 24.01
N PRO A 146 -11.03 -0.83 25.26
CA PRO A 146 -11.01 0.24 26.25
C PRO A 146 -10.26 1.51 25.82
N HIS A 147 -9.29 1.39 24.89
CA HIS A 147 -8.57 2.53 24.37
C HIS A 147 -9.37 3.36 23.36
N ARG A 148 -10.47 2.82 22.80
CA ARG A 148 -11.19 3.45 21.70
C ARG A 148 -11.70 4.86 22.03
N GLU A 149 -12.18 5.08 23.24
CA GLU A 149 -12.65 6.38 23.70
C GLU A 149 -11.52 7.44 23.79
N LYS A 150 -10.27 6.96 23.88
CA LYS A 150 -9.07 7.79 23.96
C LYS A 150 -8.40 8.03 22.61
N TRP A 151 -8.85 7.36 21.54
CA TRP A 151 -8.35 7.64 20.21
C TRP A 151 -8.89 8.97 19.72
N VAL A 152 -7.99 9.90 19.42
CA VAL A 152 -8.36 11.23 18.94
C VAL A 152 -8.17 11.33 17.42
N PRO A 153 -9.02 12.06 16.70
CA PRO A 153 -8.84 12.22 15.26
C PRO A 153 -7.60 13.08 14.96
N GLY A 154 -6.77 12.63 14.01
CA GLY A 154 -5.80 13.49 13.34
C GLY A 154 -6.46 14.35 12.27
N ASN A 155 -5.67 15.17 11.55
CA ASN A 155 -6.18 15.99 10.45
C ASN A 155 -6.84 15.20 9.31
N GLY A 156 -6.58 13.91 9.20
CA GLY A 156 -7.21 13.00 8.24
C GLY A 156 -8.43 12.25 8.74
N GLY A 157 -8.92 12.55 9.95
CA GLY A 157 -9.98 11.81 10.63
C GLY A 157 -9.43 10.66 11.48
N GLN A 158 -10.30 10.05 12.29
CA GLN A 158 -9.99 8.85 13.07
C GLN A 158 -10.31 7.63 12.20
N CYS A 159 -9.33 7.14 11.47
CA CYS A 159 -9.53 6.13 10.44
C CYS A 159 -8.66 4.88 10.65
N LEU A 160 -9.27 3.71 10.46
CA LEU A 160 -8.57 2.46 10.31
C LEU A 160 -8.22 2.26 8.82
N HIS A 161 -7.00 2.58 8.45
CA HIS A 161 -6.55 2.66 7.06
C HIS A 161 -5.59 1.54 6.65
N THR A 162 -5.16 0.70 7.57
CA THR A 162 -4.31 -0.46 7.26
C THR A 162 -4.87 -1.71 7.93
N VAL A 163 -5.10 -2.74 7.14
CA VAL A 163 -5.49 -4.08 7.58
C VAL A 163 -4.55 -5.10 6.95
N LEU A 164 -3.86 -5.87 7.77
CA LEU A 164 -2.89 -6.87 7.37
C LEU A 164 -3.27 -8.24 7.95
N PRO A 165 -4.14 -9.03 7.30
CA PRO A 165 -4.38 -10.41 7.67
C PRO A 165 -3.06 -11.19 7.55
N HIS A 166 -2.77 -12.08 8.50
CA HIS A 166 -1.56 -12.91 8.42
C HIS A 166 -1.68 -13.90 7.26
N PRO A 167 -0.61 -14.15 6.49
CA PRO A 167 -0.69 -14.91 5.24
C PRO A 167 -0.92 -16.42 5.44
N SER A 168 -0.81 -16.96 6.65
CA SER A 168 -0.96 -18.39 6.95
C SER A 168 -1.75 -18.70 8.23
N ASP A 169 -2.19 -17.69 8.99
CA ASP A 169 -3.02 -17.87 10.19
C ASP A 169 -4.18 -16.87 10.18
N PRO A 170 -5.44 -17.32 9.95
CA PRO A 170 -6.59 -16.43 9.86
C PRO A 170 -6.93 -15.74 11.18
N ARG A 171 -6.42 -16.22 12.31
CA ARG A 171 -6.63 -15.62 13.63
C ARG A 171 -5.76 -14.40 13.87
N ARG A 172 -4.66 -14.27 13.12
CA ARG A 172 -3.67 -13.18 13.30
C ARG A 172 -3.96 -12.04 12.32
N ILE A 173 -4.27 -10.87 12.86
CA ILE A 173 -4.51 -9.67 12.07
C ILE A 173 -3.78 -8.49 12.72
N THR A 174 -3.12 -7.68 11.92
CA THR A 174 -2.54 -6.40 12.34
C THR A 174 -3.32 -5.27 11.70
N VAL A 175 -3.69 -4.25 12.47
CA VAL A 175 -4.35 -3.04 11.95
C VAL A 175 -3.58 -1.80 12.35
N ALA A 176 -3.72 -0.72 11.57
CA ALA A 176 -3.18 0.57 11.94
C ALA A 176 -4.18 1.69 11.70
N MET A 177 -4.15 2.66 12.60
CA MET A 177 -5.09 3.78 12.66
C MET A 177 -4.36 5.12 12.77
N SER A 178 -4.93 6.15 12.17
CA SER A 178 -4.50 7.52 12.43
C SER A 178 -4.80 7.87 13.88
N THR A 179 -3.74 8.26 14.63
CA THR A 179 -3.75 8.64 16.05
C THR A 179 -4.29 7.58 17.02
N GLY A 180 -4.44 6.33 16.56
CA GLY A 180 -4.67 5.17 17.42
C GLY A 180 -3.43 4.30 17.56
N GLY A 181 -2.56 4.29 16.56
CA GLY A 181 -1.40 3.43 16.48
C GLY A 181 -1.66 2.10 15.77
N VAL A 182 -0.80 1.12 16.02
CA VAL A 182 -0.89 -0.25 15.53
C VAL A 182 -1.52 -1.12 16.61
N TYR A 183 -2.44 -1.99 16.22
CA TYR A 183 -3.02 -3.02 17.07
C TYR A 183 -2.93 -4.38 16.39
N ARG A 184 -2.83 -5.44 17.18
CA ARG A 184 -2.86 -6.79 16.65
C ARG A 184 -3.73 -7.73 17.50
N THR A 185 -4.29 -8.72 16.84
CA THR A 185 -4.98 -9.87 17.42
C THR A 185 -4.28 -11.15 17.02
N ASP A 186 -4.33 -12.16 17.91
CA ASP A 186 -3.86 -13.52 17.66
C ASP A 186 -5.01 -14.55 17.84
N ASP A 187 -6.26 -14.10 18.08
CA ASP A 187 -7.46 -14.90 18.38
C ASP A 187 -8.63 -14.67 17.42
N GLY A 188 -8.37 -14.08 16.23
CA GLY A 188 -9.42 -13.84 15.23
C GLY A 188 -10.20 -12.56 15.43
N GLY A 189 -9.75 -11.67 16.31
CA GLY A 189 -10.35 -10.36 16.58
C GLY A 189 -11.23 -10.32 17.84
N GLU A 190 -11.18 -11.35 18.68
CA GLU A 190 -11.88 -11.37 19.98
C GLU A 190 -11.20 -10.39 20.95
N SER A 191 -9.86 -10.40 21.00
CA SER A 191 -9.08 -9.44 21.77
C SER A 191 -8.00 -8.77 20.92
N TRP A 192 -7.60 -7.56 21.31
CA TRP A 192 -6.61 -6.76 20.62
C TRP A 192 -5.62 -6.16 21.62
N ARG A 193 -4.37 -6.00 21.20
CA ARG A 193 -3.34 -5.34 21.99
C ARG A 193 -2.58 -4.30 21.16
N PRO A 194 -2.18 -3.17 21.77
CA PRO A 194 -1.33 -2.19 21.10
C PRO A 194 0.04 -2.80 20.73
N SER A 195 0.63 -2.31 19.65
CA SER A 195 1.83 -2.86 19.03
C SER A 195 2.74 -1.70 18.56
N ASN A 196 3.15 -0.82 19.51
CA ASN A 196 3.75 0.48 19.20
C ASN A 196 5.10 0.72 19.87
N ARG A 197 5.67 -0.25 20.61
CA ARG A 197 6.91 -0.06 21.34
C ARG A 197 8.07 0.35 20.44
N GLY A 198 8.64 1.54 20.68
CA GLY A 198 9.71 2.12 19.88
C GLY A 198 9.27 3.11 18.81
N VAL A 199 7.96 3.26 18.56
CA VAL A 199 7.42 4.26 17.63
C VAL A 199 7.20 5.59 18.36
N ILE A 200 7.85 6.65 17.90
CA ILE A 200 7.80 7.97 18.55
C ILE A 200 6.47 8.70 18.25
N VAL A 201 6.02 9.51 19.23
CA VAL A 201 4.97 10.51 19.06
C VAL A 201 5.56 11.87 19.43
N ASP A 202 6.08 12.61 18.45
CA ASP A 202 6.83 13.84 18.68
C ASP A 202 5.96 15.04 19.09
N PHE A 203 4.65 14.95 18.92
CA PHE A 203 3.66 15.98 19.27
C PHE A 203 2.99 15.76 20.64
N MET A 204 3.33 14.70 21.40
CA MET A 204 2.83 14.43 22.74
C MET A 204 3.91 14.62 23.79
N PRO A 205 3.56 14.93 25.08
CA PRO A 205 4.53 14.99 26.18
C PRO A 205 5.28 13.66 26.36
N ASP A 206 4.55 12.53 26.45
CA ASP A 206 5.15 11.19 26.39
C ASP A 206 5.52 10.90 24.94
N LYS A 207 6.80 10.61 24.70
CA LYS A 207 7.32 10.36 23.37
C LYS A 207 7.12 8.91 22.91
N PHE A 208 6.86 7.98 23.80
CA PHE A 208 6.68 6.55 23.51
C PHE A 208 5.45 5.98 24.24
N PRO A 209 4.27 6.57 24.04
CA PRO A 209 3.07 6.08 24.69
C PRO A 209 2.68 4.70 24.16
N GLU A 210 1.91 3.96 24.94
CA GLU A 210 1.40 2.64 24.58
C GLU A 210 0.57 2.69 23.28
N PHE A 211 -0.20 3.75 23.07
CA PHE A 211 -1.02 4.00 21.86
C PHE A 211 -1.10 5.50 21.57
N GLY A 212 -1.67 5.88 20.41
CA GLY A 212 -1.82 7.28 20.00
C GLY A 212 -0.83 7.71 18.92
N GLN A 213 -0.01 6.79 18.42
CA GLN A 213 0.88 7.03 17.29
C GLN A 213 0.07 7.40 16.05
N CYS A 214 0.51 8.42 15.32
CA CYS A 214 -0.09 8.82 14.05
C CYS A 214 0.52 8.00 12.91
N VAL A 215 0.09 6.76 12.82
CA VAL A 215 0.55 5.84 11.77
C VAL A 215 -0.04 6.25 10.43
N HIS A 216 0.77 6.23 9.38
CA HIS A 216 0.37 6.55 8.02
C HIS A 216 0.22 5.30 7.16
N LYS A 217 1.13 4.33 7.24
CA LYS A 217 1.04 3.06 6.53
C LYS A 217 1.86 1.98 7.22
N VAL A 218 1.37 0.75 7.18
CA VAL A 218 2.14 -0.45 7.52
C VAL A 218 2.07 -1.43 6.35
N VAL A 219 3.18 -2.09 6.05
CA VAL A 219 3.24 -3.13 5.01
C VAL A 219 3.94 -4.38 5.53
N ARG A 220 3.58 -5.54 4.96
CA ARG A 220 4.11 -6.87 5.27
C ARG A 220 4.33 -7.66 3.99
N HIS A 221 5.42 -8.40 3.92
CA HIS A 221 5.63 -9.38 2.85
C HIS A 221 5.16 -10.77 3.29
N PRO A 222 4.38 -11.50 2.49
CA PRO A 222 3.82 -12.79 2.91
C PRO A 222 4.89 -13.86 3.21
N ALA A 223 6.07 -13.80 2.58
CA ALA A 223 7.16 -14.73 2.86
C ALA A 223 7.92 -14.45 4.17
N ARG A 224 7.72 -13.28 4.79
CA ARG A 224 8.27 -12.90 6.10
C ARG A 224 7.19 -12.22 6.92
N PRO A 225 6.21 -12.95 7.42
CA PRO A 225 5.03 -12.38 8.06
C PRO A 225 5.32 -11.64 9.37
N ASP A 226 6.42 -11.93 10.03
CA ASP A 226 6.81 -11.26 11.27
C ASP A 226 7.68 -10.00 11.03
N THR A 227 8.13 -9.76 9.78
CA THR A 227 8.80 -8.52 9.39
C THR A 227 7.78 -7.52 8.83
N LEU A 228 7.67 -6.36 9.47
CA LEU A 228 6.80 -5.27 9.07
C LEU A 228 7.61 -3.98 8.88
N PHE A 229 7.11 -3.11 7.99
CA PHE A 229 7.63 -1.76 7.81
C PHE A 229 6.51 -0.76 8.04
N LEU A 230 6.85 0.37 8.67
CA LEU A 230 5.88 1.37 9.09
C LEU A 230 6.37 2.77 8.74
N GLN A 231 5.48 3.55 8.11
CA GLN A 231 5.59 5.01 7.98
C GLN A 231 4.73 5.63 9.07
N ASN A 232 5.35 6.41 9.93
CA ASN A 232 4.67 7.19 10.97
C ASN A 232 4.71 8.69 10.65
N HIS A 233 4.03 9.50 11.43
CA HIS A 233 4.14 10.97 11.39
C HIS A 233 5.58 11.44 11.67
N GLY A 234 6.27 10.79 12.58
CA GLY A 234 7.70 10.95 12.83
C GLY A 234 8.42 9.63 12.64
N GLY A 235 9.11 9.46 11.50
CA GLY A 235 9.99 8.34 11.27
C GLY A 235 9.48 7.22 10.36
N LEU A 236 10.44 6.41 9.96
CA LEU A 236 10.25 5.14 9.26
C LEU A 236 10.75 4.04 10.17
N TYR A 237 9.98 2.97 10.29
CA TYR A 237 10.30 1.91 11.25
C TYR A 237 10.23 0.54 10.61
N ARG A 238 11.02 -0.38 11.18
CA ARG A 238 10.97 -1.81 10.91
C ARG A 238 10.74 -2.57 12.21
N SER A 239 9.97 -3.63 12.13
CA SER A 239 9.82 -4.67 13.14
C SER A 239 10.21 -6.00 12.54
N ASP A 240 10.89 -6.86 13.32
CA ASP A 240 11.21 -8.24 12.96
C ASP A 240 10.55 -9.26 13.90
N ASP A 241 9.63 -8.81 14.77
CA ASP A 241 8.93 -9.57 15.81
C ASP A 241 7.41 -9.38 15.74
N ALA A 242 6.87 -9.29 14.52
CA ALA A 242 5.44 -9.12 14.23
C ALA A 242 4.84 -7.82 14.82
N GLY A 243 5.66 -6.81 15.08
CA GLY A 243 5.25 -5.51 15.61
C GLY A 243 5.37 -5.38 17.13
N ASP A 244 5.95 -6.35 17.84
CA ASP A 244 6.15 -6.23 19.29
C ASP A 244 7.15 -5.12 19.62
N SER A 245 8.13 -4.88 18.74
CA SER A 245 9.03 -3.73 18.83
C SER A 245 9.38 -3.17 17.45
N TRP A 246 9.69 -1.88 17.42
CA TRP A 246 10.03 -1.15 16.21
C TRP A 246 11.34 -0.40 16.39
N HIS A 247 12.18 -0.38 15.35
CA HIS A 247 13.40 0.39 15.30
C HIS A 247 13.42 1.31 14.07
N ASP A 248 14.03 2.48 14.22
CA ASP A 248 14.11 3.51 13.18
C ASP A 248 15.00 3.05 12.01
N ILE A 249 14.52 3.30 10.79
CA ILE A 249 15.21 3.02 9.52
C ILE A 249 15.23 4.25 8.60
N ALA A 250 14.99 5.45 9.10
CA ALA A 250 14.90 6.67 8.28
C ALA A 250 16.26 7.23 7.84
N LYS A 251 17.37 6.65 8.28
CA LYS A 251 18.70 7.13 7.90
C LYS A 251 18.90 7.05 6.38
N GLY A 252 19.17 8.19 5.75
CA GLY A 252 19.45 8.27 4.30
C GLY A 252 18.29 8.73 3.43
N VAL A 253 17.10 9.01 4.01
CA VAL A 253 16.02 9.70 3.31
C VAL A 253 16.06 11.21 3.57
N PRO A 254 15.58 12.07 2.64
CA PRO A 254 15.62 13.52 2.81
C PRO A 254 14.60 14.04 3.84
N SER A 255 13.58 13.26 4.13
CA SER A 255 12.56 13.51 5.14
C SER A 255 12.04 12.17 5.67
N ASP A 256 11.84 12.07 6.96
CA ASP A 256 11.25 10.91 7.65
C ASP A 256 9.72 10.91 7.60
N PHE A 257 9.13 11.93 6.98
CA PHE A 257 7.69 12.11 6.86
C PHE A 257 7.19 11.74 5.45
N GLY A 258 6.10 11.03 5.38
CA GLY A 258 5.41 10.63 4.17
C GLY A 258 4.10 9.91 4.49
N PHE A 259 3.33 9.55 3.47
CA PHE A 259 2.09 8.82 3.67
C PHE A 259 2.10 7.43 3.06
N CYS A 260 2.70 7.27 1.88
CA CYS A 260 2.66 6.01 1.14
C CYS A 260 3.85 5.12 1.46
N MET A 261 3.60 3.83 1.43
CA MET A 261 4.61 2.78 1.49
C MET A 261 4.09 1.56 0.72
N ALA A 262 4.96 0.94 -0.07
CA ALA A 262 4.68 -0.33 -0.74
C ALA A 262 5.86 -1.29 -0.58
N ILE A 263 5.57 -2.60 -0.45
CA ILE A 263 6.59 -3.64 -0.38
C ILE A 263 6.64 -4.41 -1.70
N HIS A 264 7.83 -4.76 -2.15
CA HIS A 264 8.03 -5.50 -3.38
C HIS A 264 7.38 -6.91 -3.28
N PRO A 265 6.69 -7.39 -4.32
CA PRO A 265 5.92 -8.63 -4.22
C PRO A 265 6.77 -9.91 -4.12
N HIS A 266 8.05 -9.85 -4.52
CA HIS A 266 8.95 -10.99 -4.59
C HIS A 266 10.19 -10.89 -3.69
N ASP A 267 10.39 -9.73 -3.03
CA ASP A 267 11.55 -9.50 -2.16
C ASP A 267 11.12 -8.77 -0.88
N PRO A 268 11.17 -9.43 0.29
CA PRO A 268 10.73 -8.87 1.56
C PRO A 268 11.63 -7.74 2.10
N GLU A 269 12.84 -7.55 1.55
CA GLU A 269 13.73 -6.47 1.98
C GLU A 269 13.59 -5.20 1.13
N VAL A 270 12.76 -5.25 0.06
CA VAL A 270 12.59 -4.13 -0.87
C VAL A 270 11.30 -3.38 -0.56
N VAL A 271 11.43 -2.12 -0.15
CA VAL A 271 10.31 -1.23 0.19
C VAL A 271 10.45 0.10 -0.55
N TYR A 272 9.32 0.68 -0.93
CA TYR A 272 9.20 1.95 -1.65
C TYR A 272 8.44 2.97 -0.82
N ILE A 273 8.90 4.22 -0.83
CA ILE A 273 8.25 5.37 -0.21
C ILE A 273 8.37 6.62 -1.08
N VAL A 274 7.52 7.61 -0.85
CA VAL A 274 7.67 8.98 -1.37
C VAL A 274 7.71 9.94 -0.19
N PRO A 275 8.89 10.37 0.27
CA PRO A 275 9.03 11.35 1.32
C PRO A 275 8.49 12.72 0.90
N ILE A 276 7.91 13.44 1.86
CA ILE A 276 7.47 14.82 1.70
C ILE A 276 7.92 15.65 2.91
N GLU A 277 7.94 16.98 2.77
CA GLU A 277 8.26 17.90 3.85
C GLU A 277 7.27 17.74 5.02
N LYS A 278 7.79 17.67 6.25
CA LYS A 278 7.02 17.49 7.48
C LYS A 278 6.17 18.72 7.85
N SER A 279 6.55 19.88 7.37
CA SER A 279 5.87 21.15 7.62
C SER A 279 4.45 21.20 7.02
N LEU A 280 3.75 22.30 7.20
CA LEU A 280 2.45 22.55 6.56
C LEU A 280 2.52 22.51 5.02
N PHE A 281 3.69 22.67 4.45
CA PHE A 281 3.91 22.64 3.00
C PHE A 281 3.64 21.26 2.38
N ARG A 282 4.01 20.17 3.04
CA ARG A 282 3.70 18.75 2.68
C ARG A 282 3.87 18.42 1.20
N CYS A 283 4.92 18.91 0.58
CA CYS A 283 5.29 18.61 -0.80
C CYS A 283 6.63 17.87 -0.84
N THR A 284 6.96 17.31 -1.98
CA THR A 284 8.23 16.62 -2.19
C THR A 284 9.43 17.55 -1.93
N PRO A 285 10.47 17.09 -1.19
CA PRO A 285 11.64 17.88 -0.88
C PRO A 285 12.33 18.45 -2.12
N GLU A 286 12.83 19.68 -2.03
CA GLU A 286 13.52 20.41 -3.11
C GLU A 286 12.66 20.63 -4.38
N GLY A 287 11.32 20.44 -4.33
CA GLY A 287 10.49 20.45 -5.53
C GLY A 287 10.87 19.35 -6.55
N LYS A 288 11.42 18.24 -6.08
CA LYS A 288 11.85 17.10 -6.90
C LYS A 288 11.05 15.86 -6.53
N LEU A 289 10.32 15.30 -7.49
CA LEU A 289 9.59 14.06 -7.28
C LEU A 289 10.54 12.87 -7.38
N ARG A 290 10.72 12.15 -6.28
CA ARG A 290 11.56 10.96 -6.19
C ARG A 290 10.85 9.89 -5.39
N VAL A 291 10.93 8.65 -5.87
CA VAL A 291 10.61 7.47 -5.07
C VAL A 291 11.90 7.02 -4.40
N TYR A 292 11.85 6.72 -3.13
CA TYR A 292 12.98 6.11 -2.42
C TYR A 292 12.72 4.62 -2.24
N ARG A 293 13.75 3.83 -2.48
CA ARG A 293 13.72 2.38 -2.35
C ARG A 293 14.84 1.90 -1.45
N THR A 294 14.53 1.04 -0.50
CA THR A 294 15.52 0.18 0.15
C THR A 294 15.57 -1.18 -0.52
N ARG A 295 16.75 -1.83 -0.50
CA ARG A 295 16.96 -3.22 -0.94
C ARG A 295 17.56 -4.10 0.16
N ASP A 296 17.71 -3.55 1.34
CA ASP A 296 18.38 -4.15 2.49
C ASP A 296 17.58 -3.95 3.79
N GLY A 297 16.26 -3.79 3.64
CA GLY A 297 15.34 -3.68 4.76
C GLY A 297 15.45 -2.39 5.55
N GLY A 298 15.86 -1.29 4.91
CA GLY A 298 15.93 0.01 5.53
C GLY A 298 17.33 0.42 6.02
N LYS A 299 18.37 -0.41 5.81
CA LYS A 299 19.76 -0.04 6.17
C LYS A 299 20.30 1.07 5.26
N SER A 300 19.85 1.10 4.01
CA SER A 300 20.16 2.15 3.04
C SER A 300 18.97 2.45 2.13
N TRP A 301 18.94 3.68 1.57
CA TRP A 301 17.90 4.14 0.67
C TRP A 301 18.49 4.75 -0.59
N GLU A 302 17.96 4.39 -1.76
CA GLU A 302 18.33 4.93 -3.07
C GLU A 302 17.20 5.79 -3.63
N ALA A 303 17.55 6.95 -4.19
CA ALA A 303 16.58 7.85 -4.84
C ALA A 303 16.37 7.44 -6.30
N LEU A 304 15.12 7.20 -6.67
CA LEU A 304 14.68 6.80 -8.01
C LEU A 304 13.96 7.99 -8.66
N SER A 305 14.54 8.56 -9.70
CA SER A 305 14.03 9.80 -10.32
C SER A 305 13.92 9.76 -11.84
N LYS A 306 14.48 8.74 -12.50
CA LYS A 306 14.50 8.65 -13.96
C LYS A 306 13.07 8.62 -14.54
N GLY A 307 12.70 9.67 -15.28
CA GLY A 307 11.35 9.84 -15.84
C GLY A 307 10.37 10.59 -14.93
N LEU A 308 10.79 10.98 -13.71
CA LEU A 308 10.00 11.83 -12.81
C LEU A 308 10.48 13.30 -12.89
N PRO A 309 9.59 14.29 -12.71
CA PRO A 309 9.95 15.71 -12.76
C PRO A 309 10.89 16.06 -11.60
N GLN A 310 11.99 16.77 -11.93
CA GLN A 310 13.05 17.16 -10.99
C GLN A 310 13.13 18.67 -10.78
N LYS A 311 12.08 19.40 -11.15
CA LYS A 311 11.94 20.82 -10.93
C LYS A 311 10.45 21.17 -10.75
N ASP A 312 10.15 22.04 -9.81
CA ASP A 312 8.82 22.55 -9.51
C ASP A 312 7.75 21.44 -9.31
N ALA A 313 8.19 20.28 -8.85
CA ALA A 313 7.36 19.11 -8.61
C ALA A 313 6.85 19.10 -7.17
N ASN A 314 5.94 20.02 -6.86
CA ASN A 314 5.32 20.14 -5.52
C ASN A 314 4.21 19.09 -5.36
N GLU A 315 4.60 17.83 -5.27
CA GLU A 315 3.69 16.69 -5.29
C GLU A 315 3.47 16.09 -3.88
N MET A 316 2.33 15.43 -3.71
CA MET A 316 2.02 14.61 -2.55
C MET A 316 1.37 13.31 -3.00
N VAL A 317 1.86 12.18 -2.47
CA VAL A 317 1.29 10.85 -2.67
C VAL A 317 0.63 10.41 -1.36
N LEU A 318 -0.67 10.11 -1.38
CA LEU A 318 -1.42 9.69 -0.21
C LEU A 318 -1.11 8.21 0.15
N ARG A 319 -1.52 7.80 1.37
CA ARG A 319 -1.18 6.49 1.98
C ARG A 319 -1.54 5.27 1.12
N ASP A 320 -2.68 5.29 0.45
CA ASP A 320 -3.13 4.22 -0.45
C ASP A 320 -2.98 4.57 -1.94
N ALA A 321 -2.26 5.66 -2.26
CA ALA A 321 -2.01 6.08 -3.63
C ALA A 321 -0.70 5.51 -4.21
N MET A 322 -0.16 4.43 -3.63
CA MET A 322 0.97 3.66 -4.16
C MET A 322 0.62 2.16 -4.16
N ALA A 323 0.97 1.45 -5.23
CA ALA A 323 0.71 0.03 -5.42
C ALA A 323 1.85 -0.66 -6.17
N VAL A 324 1.92 -1.99 -6.05
CA VAL A 324 2.80 -2.86 -6.83
C VAL A 324 1.98 -3.94 -7.52
N ASP A 325 2.43 -4.44 -8.66
CA ASP A 325 1.90 -5.66 -9.27
C ASP A 325 2.80 -6.87 -8.99
N ARG A 326 2.33 -8.08 -9.34
CA ARG A 326 3.02 -9.35 -9.10
C ARG A 326 3.75 -9.91 -10.31
N LEU A 327 3.96 -9.12 -11.37
CA LEU A 327 4.80 -9.55 -12.49
C LEU A 327 6.28 -9.51 -12.10
N ASP A 328 7.11 -10.16 -12.86
CA ASP A 328 8.58 -10.10 -12.73
C ASP A 328 9.19 -9.59 -14.06
N PRO A 329 9.86 -8.42 -14.07
CA PRO A 329 10.05 -7.48 -12.96
C PRO A 329 8.73 -6.88 -12.45
N ALA A 330 8.67 -6.55 -11.13
CA ALA A 330 7.49 -5.97 -10.52
C ALA A 330 7.19 -4.57 -11.08
N GLY A 331 5.92 -4.28 -11.33
CA GLY A 331 5.44 -2.93 -11.60
C GLY A 331 5.25 -2.17 -10.29
N VAL A 332 5.60 -0.89 -10.32
CA VAL A 332 5.36 0.05 -9.20
C VAL A 332 4.57 1.23 -9.73
N TYR A 333 3.52 1.62 -9.02
CA TYR A 333 2.56 2.63 -9.45
C TYR A 333 2.30 3.62 -8.34
N PHE A 334 2.12 4.89 -8.67
CA PHE A 334 1.59 5.85 -7.72
C PHE A 334 0.79 6.97 -8.39
N GLY A 335 -0.13 7.55 -7.62
CA GLY A 335 -0.93 8.70 -8.03
C GLY A 335 -0.69 9.89 -7.11
N THR A 336 -0.76 11.10 -7.65
CA THR A 336 -0.50 12.33 -6.91
C THR A 336 -1.76 13.15 -6.67
N ARG A 337 -1.71 14.02 -5.67
CA ARG A 337 -2.79 14.97 -5.39
C ARG A 337 -3.00 16.01 -6.50
N SER A 338 -2.03 16.19 -7.38
CA SER A 338 -2.17 17.05 -8.59
C SER A 338 -2.81 16.32 -9.77
N GLY A 339 -3.24 15.06 -9.61
CA GLY A 339 -3.96 14.31 -10.65
C GLY A 339 -3.05 13.63 -11.68
N LYS A 340 -1.80 13.33 -11.33
CA LYS A 340 -0.89 12.56 -12.19
C LYS A 340 -0.80 11.13 -11.68
N VAL A 341 -0.67 10.19 -12.62
CA VAL A 341 -0.41 8.76 -12.32
C VAL A 341 0.86 8.36 -13.03
N TYR A 342 1.75 7.70 -12.30
CA TYR A 342 3.03 7.19 -12.79
C TYR A 342 3.12 5.67 -12.66
N ALA A 343 3.82 5.05 -13.59
CA ALA A 343 4.12 3.62 -13.61
C ALA A 343 5.61 3.38 -13.87
N SER A 344 6.15 2.39 -13.19
CA SER A 344 7.43 1.77 -13.49
C SER A 344 7.20 0.31 -13.83
N ALA A 345 7.80 -0.19 -14.90
CA ALA A 345 7.75 -1.58 -15.31
C ALA A 345 9.01 -2.39 -14.91
N ASP A 346 9.95 -1.77 -14.20
CA ASP A 346 11.29 -2.29 -13.93
C ASP A 346 11.69 -2.16 -12.43
N GLY A 347 10.71 -2.29 -11.54
CA GLY A 347 10.92 -2.22 -10.09
C GLY A 347 11.35 -0.83 -9.61
N GLY A 348 10.92 0.25 -10.28
CA GLY A 348 11.19 1.63 -9.90
C GLY A 348 12.44 2.24 -10.56
N ASN A 349 13.18 1.51 -11.41
CA ASN A 349 14.41 2.05 -12.00
C ASN A 349 14.15 3.13 -13.06
N SER A 350 12.97 3.09 -13.71
CA SER A 350 12.50 4.14 -14.61
C SER A 350 10.98 4.29 -14.54
N TRP A 351 10.50 5.50 -14.82
CA TRP A 351 9.10 5.88 -14.67
C TRP A 351 8.53 6.47 -15.94
N SER A 352 7.28 6.16 -16.23
CA SER A 352 6.48 6.79 -17.27
C SER A 352 5.20 7.37 -16.68
N ARG A 353 4.71 8.46 -17.25
CA ARG A 353 3.43 9.05 -16.86
C ARG A 353 2.29 8.35 -17.59
N VAL A 354 1.42 7.70 -16.83
CA VAL A 354 0.23 6.98 -17.32
C VAL A 354 -0.90 7.97 -17.62
N ALA A 355 -1.09 8.94 -16.72
CA ALA A 355 -2.14 9.96 -16.84
C ALA A 355 -1.71 11.29 -16.24
N ASP A 356 -2.30 12.36 -16.74
CA ASP A 356 -2.23 13.74 -16.25
C ASP A 356 -3.59 14.39 -16.30
N GLY A 357 -3.82 15.42 -15.47
CA GLY A 357 -5.07 16.16 -15.44
C GLY A 357 -6.27 15.37 -14.91
N LEU A 358 -6.04 14.30 -14.13
CA LEU A 358 -7.10 13.70 -13.34
C LEU A 358 -7.48 14.61 -12.17
N PRO A 359 -8.68 14.44 -11.58
CA PRO A 359 -8.92 14.95 -10.24
C PRO A 359 -7.89 14.39 -9.24
N PRO A 360 -7.66 15.05 -8.07
CA PRO A 360 -6.74 14.58 -7.05
C PRO A 360 -6.84 13.07 -6.80
N VAL A 361 -5.74 12.32 -6.98
CA VAL A 361 -5.72 10.87 -6.75
C VAL A 361 -5.67 10.60 -5.26
N LEU A 362 -6.56 9.76 -4.78
CA LEU A 362 -6.75 9.41 -3.37
C LEU A 362 -6.20 8.01 -3.05
N CYS A 363 -6.38 7.06 -3.96
CA CYS A 363 -5.87 5.70 -3.85
C CYS A 363 -5.55 5.11 -5.23
N VAL A 364 -4.66 4.10 -5.24
CA VAL A 364 -4.27 3.35 -6.44
C VAL A 364 -4.22 1.86 -6.10
N ARG A 365 -4.74 1.02 -7.00
CA ARG A 365 -4.63 -0.43 -6.89
C ARG A 365 -4.22 -1.03 -8.23
N ALA A 366 -3.24 -1.92 -8.22
CA ALA A 366 -2.83 -2.69 -9.39
C ALA A 366 -3.27 -4.16 -9.24
N VAL A 367 -3.82 -4.72 -10.29
CA VAL A 367 -4.25 -6.11 -10.36
C VAL A 367 -3.72 -6.71 -11.66
N VAL A 368 -3.07 -7.87 -11.56
CA VAL A 368 -2.72 -8.69 -12.72
C VAL A 368 -3.90 -9.61 -13.01
N VAL A 369 -4.50 -9.48 -14.18
CA VAL A 369 -5.68 -10.27 -14.55
C VAL A 369 -5.27 -11.67 -14.97
N GLY A 370 -5.60 -12.66 -14.13
CA GLY A 370 -5.19 -14.05 -14.26
C GLY A 370 -3.99 -14.42 -13.40
N ASP A 371 -3.36 -15.55 -13.72
CA ASP A 371 -2.21 -16.08 -12.96
C ASP A 371 -0.91 -15.38 -13.37
N PRO A 372 -0.30 -14.55 -12.49
CA PRO A 372 0.93 -13.82 -12.80
C PRO A 372 2.09 -14.74 -13.21
N ALA A 373 2.16 -15.96 -12.67
CA ALA A 373 3.23 -16.91 -12.97
C ALA A 373 3.19 -17.43 -14.42
N LYS A 374 2.04 -17.34 -15.07
CA LYS A 374 1.84 -17.74 -16.49
C LYS A 374 2.05 -16.61 -17.48
N ILE A 375 2.19 -15.37 -17.00
CA ILE A 375 2.34 -14.19 -17.84
C ILE A 375 3.83 -13.95 -18.12
N ARG A 376 4.23 -14.08 -19.37
CA ARG A 376 5.60 -13.74 -19.79
C ARG A 376 5.74 -12.24 -20.01
N VAL A 377 6.57 -11.60 -19.21
CA VAL A 377 7.00 -10.22 -19.46
C VAL A 377 8.12 -10.27 -20.52
N PRO A 378 7.93 -9.67 -21.71
CA PRO A 378 9.00 -9.62 -22.71
C PRO A 378 10.21 -8.84 -22.16
N HIS A 379 11.37 -9.47 -22.14
CA HIS A 379 12.60 -8.79 -21.70
C HIS A 379 12.85 -7.59 -22.62
N VAL A 380 12.90 -6.40 -22.04
CA VAL A 380 13.46 -5.22 -22.70
C VAL A 380 14.96 -5.49 -22.84
N ARG A 381 15.43 -5.72 -24.07
CA ARG A 381 16.87 -5.88 -24.36
C ARG A 381 17.59 -4.56 -24.02
N GLY A 382 18.20 -4.48 -22.84
CA GLY A 382 19.02 -3.34 -22.45
C GLY A 382 19.35 -3.33 -20.95
N ALA A 383 20.58 -3.65 -20.61
CA ALA A 383 21.34 -3.20 -19.44
C ALA A 383 21.57 -4.09 -18.20
N VAL A 384 21.03 -5.27 -18.03
CA VAL A 384 21.29 -6.00 -16.74
C VAL A 384 22.28 -7.18 -16.86
N ARG A 385 22.63 -7.66 -18.04
CA ARG A 385 23.56 -8.81 -18.16
C ARG A 385 25.04 -8.53 -17.85
N ARG A 386 25.48 -7.27 -17.71
CA ARG A 386 26.92 -6.95 -17.39
C ARG A 386 27.26 -6.98 -15.91
N GLY A 387 26.31 -6.85 -14.99
CA GLY A 387 26.55 -6.84 -13.55
C GLY A 387 26.73 -8.22 -12.93
N VAL A 388 25.87 -9.17 -13.28
CA VAL A 388 25.88 -10.53 -12.69
C VAL A 388 27.09 -11.36 -13.19
N ALA A 389 27.50 -11.18 -14.46
CA ALA A 389 28.69 -11.84 -14.98
C ALA A 389 29.98 -11.33 -14.33
N LYS A 390 30.09 -10.04 -14.01
CA LYS A 390 31.26 -9.47 -13.30
C LYS A 390 31.33 -9.92 -11.83
N LEU A 391 30.20 -10.10 -11.14
CA LEU A 391 30.14 -10.61 -9.77
C LEU A 391 30.53 -12.09 -9.69
N LYS A 392 30.05 -12.93 -10.64
CA LYS A 392 30.45 -14.35 -10.71
C LYS A 392 31.93 -14.54 -11.10
N ALA A 393 32.50 -13.65 -11.93
CA ALA A 393 33.92 -13.68 -12.28
C ALA A 393 34.82 -13.26 -11.11
N ARG A 394 34.41 -12.24 -10.31
CA ARG A 394 35.14 -11.86 -9.09
C ARG A 394 35.12 -12.92 -8.00
N ALA A 395 34.00 -13.59 -7.79
CA ALA A 395 33.89 -14.69 -6.83
C ALA A 395 34.80 -15.90 -7.21
N LYS A 396 34.90 -16.23 -8.51
CA LYS A 396 35.83 -17.29 -9.00
C LYS A 396 37.31 -16.90 -8.90
N ALA A 397 37.65 -15.62 -8.99
CA ALA A 397 39.04 -15.15 -8.87
C ALA A 397 39.55 -15.17 -7.41
N VAL A 398 38.68 -14.92 -6.43
CA VAL A 398 39.00 -14.98 -4.98
C VAL A 398 39.20 -16.43 -4.52
N ALA A 399 38.45 -17.38 -5.09
CA ALA A 399 38.57 -18.81 -4.71
C ALA A 399 39.84 -19.50 -5.24
N LYS A 400 40.62 -18.87 -6.16
CA LYS A 400 41.85 -19.46 -6.74
C LYS A 400 43.15 -19.04 -6.09
N LYS A 401 43.14 -18.18 -5.05
CA LYS A 401 44.35 -17.86 -4.30
C LYS A 401 44.63 -18.91 -3.24
N LYS A 402 45.53 -19.84 -3.51
CA LYS A 402 46.03 -20.84 -2.57
C LYS A 402 46.73 -20.18 -1.36
N PRO A 403 46.64 -20.72 -0.15
CA PRO A 403 47.36 -20.22 1.02
C PRO A 403 48.86 -20.49 0.89
N ILE A 404 49.65 -19.43 1.12
CA ILE A 404 51.11 -19.54 1.22
C ILE A 404 51.46 -20.22 2.54
N ARG A 405 52.00 -21.43 2.48
CA ARG A 405 52.63 -22.12 3.61
C ARG A 405 53.85 -21.32 4.10
N LYS A 406 53.79 -20.76 5.30
CA LYS A 406 54.98 -20.31 6.04
C LYS A 406 55.71 -21.54 6.58
N ALA A 407 56.88 -21.81 6.09
CA ALA A 407 57.81 -22.77 6.69
C ALA A 407 58.45 -22.09 7.93
N LEU A 408 58.22 -22.67 9.09
CA LEU A 408 59.02 -22.41 10.27
C LEU A 408 60.35 -23.20 10.09
N ARG A 409 61.47 -22.52 10.07
CA ARG A 409 62.77 -23.10 10.39
C ARG A 409 63.24 -22.59 11.75
N SER A 410 63.52 -23.58 12.60
CA SER A 410 64.20 -23.47 13.88
C SER A 410 65.59 -22.83 13.76
N ARG A 411 65.88 -21.88 14.64
CA ARG A 411 67.09 -21.87 15.50
C ARG A 411 66.86 -20.90 16.63
#